data_122a36446ae09115a6167f25c5518b31
#
_entry.id   122a36446ae09115a6167f25c5518b31
#
_cell.length_a   1.000
_cell.length_b   1.000
_cell.length_c   1.000
_cell.angle_alpha   90.00
_cell.angle_beta   90.00
_cell.angle_gamma   90.00
#
_symmetry.space_group_name_H-M   'P 1'
#
loop_
_entity.id
_entity.type
_entity.pdbx_description
1 polymer ?
#
loop_
_entity_poly.entity_id
_entity_poly.type
_entity_poly.pdbx_seq_one_letter_code
_entity_poly.pdbx_strand_id
1 'polypeptide(L)'
;IDLHAHLDGCITTEIARKLASLQQITLPAATDEELLSLLSVPDTCENLNDFLKCFDLPLSLLQTEEALEEAVYLILSEMKEDGVIYAELRFAPQLHTQKEMTQETAIHAALRGLKRAPIPGNLILCCMRGDLNQKENLETLELAKKYLVEDGGVVAIDLAGAEALFPTENYEALFAKAREYQIPFT
;
A
#
# COMPACT_ATOMS: atom_id res chain seq x y z
N ILE A 1 13.81 -12.05 -3.82
CA ILE A 1 13.61 -10.61 -4.03
C ILE A 1 12.21 -10.40 -4.56
N ASP A 2 11.46 -9.48 -3.97
CA ASP A 2 10.16 -9.03 -4.46
C ASP A 2 10.20 -7.51 -4.71
N LEU A 3 9.94 -7.09 -5.95
CA LEU A 3 9.97 -5.69 -6.36
C LEU A 3 8.57 -5.11 -6.62
N HIS A 4 7.49 -5.90 -6.38
CA HIS A 4 6.12 -5.47 -6.69
C HIS A 4 5.09 -6.03 -5.69
N ALA A 5 5.26 -5.72 -4.43
CA ALA A 5 4.34 -6.16 -3.38
C ALA A 5 3.45 -4.98 -2.92
N HIS A 6 2.13 -5.08 -3.16
CA HIS A 6 1.17 -4.12 -2.63
C HIS A 6 0.94 -4.38 -1.14
N LEU A 7 1.17 -3.37 -0.31
CA LEU A 7 1.08 -3.48 1.15
C LEU A 7 -0.30 -3.98 1.61
N ASP A 8 -1.37 -3.42 1.08
CA ASP A 8 -2.74 -3.83 1.33
C ASP A 8 -3.09 -5.21 0.75
N GLY A 9 -2.42 -5.61 -0.35
CA GLY A 9 -2.56 -6.95 -0.95
C GLY A 9 -1.77 -8.04 -0.23
N CYS A 10 -0.84 -7.68 0.66
CA CYS A 10 -0.03 -8.62 1.44
C CYS A 10 -0.61 -8.92 2.83
N ILE A 11 -1.83 -8.47 3.14
CA ILE A 11 -2.47 -8.73 4.43
C ILE A 11 -2.98 -10.16 4.49
N THR A 12 -2.28 -11.02 5.23
CA THR A 12 -2.68 -12.39 5.52
C THR A 12 -3.79 -12.44 6.60
N THR A 13 -4.41 -13.60 6.79
CA THR A 13 -5.41 -13.78 7.87
C THR A 13 -4.78 -13.54 9.24
N GLU A 14 -3.53 -13.94 9.44
CA GLU A 14 -2.80 -13.72 10.69
C GLU A 14 -2.53 -12.24 10.92
N ILE A 15 -2.04 -11.53 9.91
CA ILE A 15 -1.81 -10.07 9.98
C ILE A 15 -3.13 -9.34 10.24
N ALA A 16 -4.21 -9.68 9.53
CA ALA A 16 -5.52 -9.06 9.71
C ALA A 16 -6.03 -9.21 11.15
N ARG A 17 -5.89 -10.40 11.77
CA ARG A 17 -6.26 -10.61 13.17
C ARG A 17 -5.39 -9.80 14.14
N LYS A 18 -4.08 -9.72 13.91
CA LYS A 18 -3.18 -8.89 14.73
C LYS A 18 -3.56 -7.41 14.66
N LEU A 19 -3.79 -6.88 13.46
CA LEU A 19 -4.19 -5.48 13.26
C LEU A 19 -5.57 -5.18 13.86
N ALA A 20 -6.53 -6.08 13.74
CA ALA A 20 -7.85 -5.95 14.34
C ALA A 20 -7.76 -5.95 15.88
N SER A 21 -6.96 -6.84 16.47
CA SER A 21 -6.71 -6.89 17.90
C SER A 21 -6.06 -5.61 18.42
N LEU A 22 -5.05 -5.11 17.72
CA LEU A 22 -4.34 -3.87 18.05
C LEU A 22 -5.28 -2.67 18.12
N GLN A 23 -6.24 -2.60 17.20
CA GLN A 23 -7.20 -1.50 17.08
C GLN A 23 -8.52 -1.76 17.81
N GLN A 24 -8.71 -2.93 18.46
CA GLN A 24 -9.95 -3.38 19.06
C GLN A 24 -11.15 -3.40 18.08
N ILE A 25 -10.88 -3.77 16.83
CA ILE A 25 -11.87 -3.89 15.76
C ILE A 25 -12.38 -5.33 15.70
N THR A 26 -13.70 -5.50 15.56
CA THR A 26 -14.30 -6.80 15.28
C THR A 26 -14.23 -7.09 13.79
N LEU A 27 -13.56 -8.19 13.40
CA LEU A 27 -13.51 -8.63 12.01
C LEU A 27 -14.88 -9.14 11.54
N PRO A 28 -15.21 -9.00 10.25
CA PRO A 28 -16.48 -9.46 9.68
C PRO A 28 -16.56 -10.99 9.49
N ALA A 29 -15.51 -11.73 9.87
CA ALA A 29 -15.38 -13.17 9.70
C ALA A 29 -14.97 -13.83 11.02
N ALA A 30 -15.61 -14.95 11.37
CA ALA A 30 -15.34 -15.70 12.60
C ALA A 30 -14.21 -16.72 12.41
N THR A 31 -14.15 -17.37 11.25
CA THR A 31 -13.15 -18.39 10.92
C THR A 31 -12.06 -17.85 9.99
N ASP A 32 -10.95 -18.58 9.89
CA ASP A 32 -9.85 -18.21 8.96
C ASP A 32 -10.26 -18.43 7.51
N GLU A 33 -11.08 -19.43 7.21
CA GLU A 33 -11.60 -19.68 5.87
C GLU A 33 -12.50 -18.52 5.39
N GLU A 34 -13.40 -18.05 6.27
CA GLU A 34 -14.22 -16.88 5.96
C GLU A 34 -13.37 -15.62 5.76
N LEU A 35 -12.37 -15.42 6.63
CA LEU A 35 -11.48 -14.27 6.55
C LEU A 35 -10.64 -14.33 5.28
N LEU A 36 -10.08 -15.50 4.95
CA LEU A 36 -9.32 -15.71 3.71
C LEU A 36 -10.16 -15.40 2.47
N SER A 37 -11.43 -15.78 2.46
CA SER A 37 -12.34 -15.48 1.34
C SER A 37 -12.58 -13.97 1.12
N LEU A 38 -12.39 -13.14 2.15
CA LEU A 38 -12.50 -11.68 2.06
C LEU A 38 -11.19 -11.00 1.66
N LEU A 39 -10.06 -11.69 1.86
CA LEU A 39 -8.72 -11.19 1.56
C LEU A 39 -8.18 -11.71 0.22
N SER A 40 -8.80 -12.73 -0.32
CA SER A 40 -8.34 -13.39 -1.55
C SER A 40 -9.29 -13.15 -2.71
N VAL A 41 -8.72 -13.15 -3.90
CA VAL A 41 -9.49 -13.08 -5.14
C VAL A 41 -10.23 -14.40 -5.35
N PRO A 42 -11.56 -14.41 -5.54
CA PRO A 42 -12.28 -15.64 -5.81
C PRO A 42 -11.92 -16.19 -7.20
N ASP A 43 -11.91 -17.52 -7.34
CA ASP A 43 -11.65 -18.21 -8.62
C ASP A 43 -12.61 -17.76 -9.74
N THR A 44 -13.74 -17.19 -9.38
CA THR A 44 -14.76 -16.65 -10.31
C THR A 44 -14.53 -15.19 -10.67
N CYS A 45 -13.42 -14.57 -10.28
CA CYS A 45 -13.12 -13.19 -10.59
C CYS A 45 -12.88 -13.03 -12.11
N GLU A 46 -13.75 -12.27 -12.77
CA GLU A 46 -13.70 -12.09 -14.23
C GLU A 46 -13.11 -10.74 -14.67
N ASN A 47 -12.96 -9.81 -13.74
CA ASN A 47 -12.50 -8.45 -14.07
C ASN A 47 -11.77 -7.76 -12.91
N LEU A 48 -11.01 -6.72 -13.24
CA LEU A 48 -10.23 -5.94 -12.29
C LEU A 48 -11.08 -5.29 -11.19
N ASN A 49 -12.33 -4.88 -11.48
CA ASN A 49 -13.16 -4.22 -10.47
C ASN A 49 -13.59 -5.20 -9.36
N ASP A 50 -13.84 -6.46 -9.71
CA ASP A 50 -14.13 -7.51 -8.71
C ASP A 50 -12.88 -7.85 -7.90
N PHE A 51 -11.72 -7.88 -8.55
CA PHE A 51 -10.43 -8.00 -7.87
C PHE A 51 -10.22 -6.89 -6.83
N LEU A 52 -10.48 -5.63 -7.20
CA LEU A 52 -10.25 -4.49 -6.31
C LEU A 52 -11.11 -4.50 -5.03
N LYS A 53 -12.22 -5.24 -4.99
CA LYS A 53 -13.04 -5.39 -3.77
C LYS A 53 -12.32 -6.13 -2.63
N CYS A 54 -11.32 -6.96 -2.95
CA CYS A 54 -10.53 -7.67 -1.95
C CYS A 54 -9.67 -6.72 -1.10
N PHE A 55 -9.48 -5.47 -1.53
CA PHE A 55 -8.73 -4.46 -0.79
C PHE A 55 -9.57 -3.70 0.27
N ASP A 56 -10.90 -3.83 0.25
CA ASP A 56 -11.77 -3.08 1.17
C ASP A 56 -11.48 -3.41 2.65
N LEU A 57 -11.37 -4.69 2.97
CA LEU A 57 -11.06 -5.13 4.34
C LEU A 57 -9.64 -4.75 4.75
N PRO A 58 -8.57 -5.06 4.00
CA PRO A 58 -7.22 -4.61 4.30
C PRO A 58 -7.13 -3.09 4.53
N LEU A 59 -7.67 -2.29 3.63
CA LEU A 59 -7.66 -0.83 3.77
C LEU A 59 -8.37 -0.36 5.05
N SER A 60 -9.48 -0.99 5.44
CA SER A 60 -10.19 -0.66 6.68
C SER A 60 -9.35 -0.88 7.94
N LEU A 61 -8.41 -1.82 7.91
CA LEU A 61 -7.48 -2.16 8.99
C LEU A 61 -6.23 -1.28 9.03
N LEU A 62 -5.97 -0.49 7.98
CA LEU A 62 -4.74 0.30 7.81
C LEU A 62 -4.99 1.81 7.97
N GLN A 63 -5.92 2.21 8.84
CA GLN A 63 -6.34 3.61 9.00
C GLN A 63 -5.76 4.31 10.24
N THR A 64 -4.74 3.71 10.90
CA THR A 64 -4.01 4.33 12.02
C THR A 64 -2.51 4.17 11.81
N GLU A 65 -1.72 5.13 12.33
CA GLU A 65 -0.25 5.08 12.23
C GLU A 65 0.30 3.77 12.81
N GLU A 66 -0.20 3.36 13.97
CA GLU A 66 0.23 2.15 14.67
C GLU A 66 -0.06 0.88 13.84
N ALA A 67 -1.25 0.81 13.23
CA ALA A 67 -1.62 -0.34 12.38
C ALA A 67 -0.80 -0.39 11.09
N LEU A 68 -0.55 0.76 10.47
CA LEU A 68 0.23 0.82 9.23
C LEU A 68 1.71 0.50 9.48
N GLU A 69 2.30 1.01 10.57
CA GLU A 69 3.65 0.65 11.00
C GLU A 69 3.79 -0.85 11.26
N GLU A 70 2.84 -1.42 12.02
CA GLU A 70 2.86 -2.85 12.36
C GLU A 70 2.64 -3.73 11.12
N ALA A 71 1.76 -3.33 10.20
CA ALA A 71 1.53 -4.06 8.95
C ALA A 71 2.81 -4.18 8.12
N VAL A 72 3.54 -3.09 7.90
CA VAL A 72 4.82 -3.12 7.15
C VAL A 72 5.82 -4.06 7.82
N TYR A 73 5.96 -3.99 9.14
CA TYR A 73 6.83 -4.87 9.89
C TYR A 73 6.46 -6.35 9.75
N LEU A 74 5.16 -6.67 9.90
CA LEU A 74 4.66 -8.05 9.85
C LEU A 74 4.81 -8.64 8.44
N ILE A 75 4.43 -7.89 7.40
CA ILE A 75 4.56 -8.32 6.01
C ILE A 75 6.01 -8.68 5.68
N LEU A 76 6.97 -7.79 6.01
CA LEU A 76 8.38 -8.04 5.75
C LEU A 76 8.95 -9.17 6.62
N SER A 77 8.34 -9.44 7.78
CA SER A 77 8.68 -10.58 8.62
C SER A 77 8.22 -11.90 8.01
N GLU A 78 6.98 -11.98 7.52
CA GLU A 78 6.46 -13.16 6.80
C GLU A 78 7.25 -13.40 5.50
N MET A 79 7.53 -12.35 4.72
CA MET A 79 8.36 -12.45 3.52
C MET A 79 9.75 -13.04 3.82
N LYS A 80 10.35 -12.67 4.96
CA LYS A 80 11.62 -13.27 5.39
C LYS A 80 11.49 -14.76 5.66
N GLU A 81 10.41 -15.19 6.31
CA GLU A 81 10.15 -16.62 6.58
C GLU A 81 9.98 -17.40 5.28
N ASP A 82 9.42 -16.78 4.24
CA ASP A 82 9.31 -17.33 2.88
C ASP A 82 10.62 -17.25 2.07
N GLY A 83 11.72 -16.77 2.68
CA GLY A 83 13.04 -16.73 2.05
C GLY A 83 13.29 -15.49 1.18
N VAL A 84 12.43 -14.47 1.24
CA VAL A 84 12.69 -13.16 0.60
C VAL A 84 13.79 -12.45 1.37
N ILE A 85 14.77 -11.90 0.64
CA ILE A 85 15.93 -11.20 1.22
C ILE A 85 15.91 -9.69 0.99
N TYR A 86 14.98 -9.20 0.16
CA TYR A 86 14.77 -7.79 -0.14
C TYR A 86 13.38 -7.61 -0.76
N ALA A 87 12.65 -6.56 -0.36
CA ALA A 87 11.33 -6.25 -0.92
C ALA A 87 11.11 -4.76 -1.15
N GLU A 88 10.32 -4.43 -2.20
CA GLU A 88 9.76 -3.10 -2.44
C GLU A 88 8.26 -3.13 -2.22
N LEU A 89 7.83 -2.58 -1.07
CA LEU A 89 6.42 -2.45 -0.75
C LEU A 89 5.86 -1.18 -1.38
N ARG A 90 4.70 -1.29 -2.02
CA ARG A 90 3.98 -0.14 -2.57
C ARG A 90 2.61 0.02 -1.94
N PHE A 91 2.22 1.27 -1.72
CA PHE A 91 0.91 1.62 -1.17
C PHE A 91 0.51 3.04 -1.58
N ALA A 92 -0.78 3.33 -1.57
CA ALA A 92 -1.32 4.66 -1.85
C ALA A 92 -1.60 5.42 -0.53
N PRO A 93 -0.76 6.38 -0.11
CA PRO A 93 -0.94 7.07 1.18
C PRO A 93 -2.32 7.73 1.31
N GLN A 94 -2.89 8.22 0.21
CA GLN A 94 -4.21 8.85 0.16
C GLN A 94 -5.37 7.91 0.58
N LEU A 95 -5.19 6.59 0.53
CA LEU A 95 -6.21 5.61 0.95
C LEU A 95 -6.22 5.34 2.46
N HIS A 96 -5.29 5.92 3.21
CA HIS A 96 -5.12 5.72 4.65
C HIS A 96 -5.51 6.95 5.49
N THR A 97 -6.31 7.85 4.93
CA THR A 97 -6.64 9.15 5.55
C THR A 97 -8.05 9.22 6.15
N GLN A 98 -8.71 8.09 6.39
CA GLN A 98 -10.10 8.06 6.89
C GLN A 98 -10.22 8.37 8.40
N LYS A 99 -9.14 8.21 9.18
CA LYS A 99 -9.08 8.45 10.63
C LYS A 99 -7.93 9.40 10.94
N GLU A 100 -8.14 10.69 10.86
CA GLU A 100 -7.18 11.74 11.31
C GLU A 100 -5.75 11.65 10.73
N MET A 101 -5.35 10.57 10.03
CA MET A 101 -4.08 10.51 9.34
C MET A 101 -4.07 11.40 8.11
N THR A 102 -2.93 12.04 7.87
CA THR A 102 -2.59 12.66 6.59
C THR A 102 -1.78 11.69 5.74
N GLN A 103 -1.64 11.95 4.44
CA GLN A 103 -0.74 11.16 3.60
C GLN A 103 0.69 11.14 4.18
N GLU A 104 1.15 12.27 4.71
CA GLU A 104 2.48 12.39 5.29
C GLU A 104 2.65 11.51 6.53
N THR A 105 1.69 11.51 7.45
CA THR A 105 1.75 10.65 8.65
C THR A 105 1.66 9.16 8.29
N ALA A 106 0.91 8.79 7.23
CA ALA A 106 0.90 7.44 6.71
C ALA A 106 2.28 7.00 6.17
N ILE A 107 2.97 7.87 5.41
CA ILE A 107 4.33 7.61 4.93
C ILE A 107 5.29 7.43 6.13
N HIS A 108 5.21 8.29 7.14
CA HIS A 108 6.05 8.15 8.33
C HIS A 108 5.80 6.84 9.09
N ALA A 109 4.55 6.42 9.21
CA ALA A 109 4.21 5.14 9.84
C ALA A 109 4.83 3.97 9.06
N ALA A 110 4.67 3.94 7.74
CA ALA A 110 5.26 2.92 6.89
C ALA A 110 6.81 2.89 6.97
N LEU A 111 7.46 4.07 7.00
CA LEU A 111 8.91 4.18 7.18
C LEU A 111 9.38 3.65 8.54
N ARG A 112 8.61 3.85 9.61
CA ARG A 112 8.92 3.26 10.93
C ARG A 112 8.83 1.73 10.90
N GLY A 113 7.80 1.18 10.24
CA GLY A 113 7.66 -0.26 10.03
C GLY A 113 8.82 -0.84 9.22
N LEU A 114 9.20 -0.17 8.12
CA LEU A 114 10.34 -0.55 7.29
C LEU A 114 11.65 -0.58 8.10
N LYS A 115 11.89 0.42 8.95
CA LYS A 115 13.09 0.48 9.79
C LYS A 115 13.19 -0.65 10.82
N ARG A 116 12.04 -1.18 11.26
CA ARG A 116 11.96 -2.33 12.20
C ARG A 116 12.09 -3.67 11.50
N ALA A 117 11.90 -3.69 10.19
CA ALA A 117 11.79 -4.92 9.41
C ALA A 117 13.07 -5.77 9.47
N PRO A 118 12.94 -7.11 9.44
CA PRO A 118 14.08 -8.03 9.54
C PRO A 118 14.83 -8.24 8.22
N ILE A 119 14.33 -7.68 7.12
CA ILE A 119 14.98 -7.64 5.79
C ILE A 119 15.03 -6.21 5.28
N PRO A 120 16.04 -5.86 4.47
CA PRO A 120 16.07 -4.56 3.79
C PRO A 120 14.94 -4.43 2.78
N GLY A 121 14.47 -3.21 2.58
CA GLY A 121 13.44 -2.92 1.61
C GLY A 121 13.24 -1.43 1.38
N ASN A 122 12.37 -1.12 0.44
CA ASN A 122 12.01 0.23 0.05
C ASN A 122 10.48 0.41 -0.02
N LEU A 123 10.05 1.67 -0.05
CA LEU A 123 8.66 2.06 -0.25
C LEU A 123 8.51 2.75 -1.61
N ILE A 124 7.45 2.38 -2.33
CA ILE A 124 6.99 3.04 -3.55
C ILE A 124 5.62 3.64 -3.26
N LEU A 125 5.44 4.95 -3.53
CA LEU A 125 4.18 5.63 -3.24
C LEU A 125 3.27 5.58 -4.47
N CYS A 126 2.09 4.97 -4.32
CA CYS A 126 1.12 4.87 -5.40
C CYS A 126 0.27 6.16 -5.51
N CYS A 127 0.26 6.75 -6.68
CA CYS A 127 -0.82 7.61 -7.13
C CYS A 127 -1.99 6.74 -7.59
N MET A 128 -3.23 7.23 -7.43
CA MET A 128 -4.42 6.45 -7.73
C MET A 128 -5.13 6.93 -8.99
N ARG A 129 -5.54 5.96 -9.82
CA ARG A 129 -6.42 6.21 -10.97
C ARG A 129 -7.81 6.62 -10.48
N GLY A 130 -8.44 7.57 -11.15
CA GLY A 130 -9.77 8.07 -10.84
C GLY A 130 -9.92 9.57 -11.14
N ASP A 131 -11.11 10.01 -11.48
CA ASP A 131 -11.37 11.40 -11.88
C ASP A 131 -11.20 12.41 -10.74
N LEU A 132 -11.35 11.96 -9.50
CA LEU A 132 -11.31 12.83 -8.31
C LEU A 132 -9.96 12.82 -7.58
N ASN A 133 -9.01 12.03 -8.01
CA ASN A 133 -7.73 11.80 -7.29
C ASN A 133 -6.62 12.79 -7.67
N GLN A 134 -6.88 13.78 -8.49
CA GLN A 134 -5.84 14.67 -9.03
C GLN A 134 -5.11 15.44 -7.94
N LYS A 135 -5.84 15.98 -6.95
CA LYS A 135 -5.26 16.76 -5.85
C LYS A 135 -4.44 15.85 -4.93
N GLU A 136 -5.01 14.71 -4.58
CA GLU A 136 -4.37 13.71 -3.71
C GLU A 136 -3.11 13.13 -4.35
N ASN A 137 -3.14 12.86 -5.66
CA ASN A 137 -1.98 12.41 -6.43
C ASN A 137 -0.86 13.46 -6.46
N LEU A 138 -1.18 14.74 -6.58
CA LEU A 138 -0.20 15.82 -6.51
C LEU A 138 0.43 15.90 -5.12
N GLU A 139 -0.34 15.75 -4.05
CA GLU A 139 0.18 15.67 -2.69
C GLU A 139 1.11 14.47 -2.52
N THR A 140 0.70 13.26 -2.98
CA THR A 140 1.55 12.07 -2.99
C THR A 140 2.89 12.34 -3.69
N LEU A 141 2.86 12.99 -4.85
CA LEU A 141 4.07 13.31 -5.62
C LEU A 141 5.00 14.29 -4.90
N GLU A 142 4.44 15.35 -4.27
CA GLU A 142 5.22 16.31 -3.48
C GLU A 142 5.85 15.64 -2.24
N LEU A 143 5.12 14.72 -1.60
CA LEU A 143 5.65 13.94 -0.49
C LEU A 143 6.71 12.94 -0.95
N ALA A 144 6.51 12.29 -2.11
CA ALA A 144 7.54 11.43 -2.69
C ALA A 144 8.84 12.22 -2.94
N LYS A 145 8.75 13.43 -3.51
CA LYS A 145 9.90 14.32 -3.68
C LYS A 145 10.58 14.67 -2.35
N LYS A 146 9.78 14.97 -1.33
CA LYS A 146 10.29 15.37 -0.01
C LYS A 146 11.05 14.26 0.70
N TYR A 147 10.61 13.01 0.54
CA TYR A 147 11.14 11.84 1.23
C TYR A 147 11.97 10.90 0.34
N LEU A 148 12.26 11.32 -0.91
CA LEU A 148 13.02 10.53 -1.86
C LEU A 148 14.43 10.25 -1.33
N VAL A 149 14.80 8.98 -1.32
CA VAL A 149 16.15 8.50 -0.99
C VAL A 149 16.58 7.44 -2.02
N GLU A 150 17.87 7.08 -2.02
CA GLU A 150 18.38 6.05 -2.91
C GLU A 150 18.05 4.63 -2.42
N ASP A 151 17.96 4.44 -1.10
CA ASP A 151 17.71 3.14 -0.47
C ASP A 151 17.20 3.30 0.98
N GLY A 152 16.47 2.31 1.48
CA GLY A 152 15.97 2.27 2.86
C GLY A 152 14.84 3.25 3.16
N GLY A 153 14.07 3.64 2.15
CA GLY A 153 12.97 4.59 2.30
C GLY A 153 12.07 4.70 1.08
N VAL A 154 11.57 5.91 0.78
CA VAL A 154 10.76 6.18 -0.42
C VAL A 154 11.71 6.33 -1.61
N VAL A 155 11.58 5.45 -2.62
CA VAL A 155 12.50 5.42 -3.77
C VAL A 155 11.84 5.72 -5.11
N ALA A 156 10.51 5.62 -5.20
CA ALA A 156 9.78 5.80 -6.46
C ALA A 156 8.30 6.14 -6.22
N ILE A 157 7.60 6.46 -7.30
CA ILE A 157 6.13 6.45 -7.37
C ILE A 157 5.63 5.38 -8.34
N ASP A 158 4.34 5.05 -8.20
CA ASP A 158 3.60 4.16 -9.10
C ASP A 158 2.23 4.77 -9.41
N LEU A 159 1.51 4.21 -10.40
CA LEU A 159 0.13 4.56 -10.72
C LEU A 159 -0.75 3.32 -10.66
N ALA A 160 -1.51 3.17 -9.58
CA ALA A 160 -2.35 2.01 -9.29
C ALA A 160 -3.84 2.27 -9.52
N GLY A 161 -4.65 1.20 -9.56
CA GLY A 161 -6.11 1.23 -9.68
C GLY A 161 -6.64 0.75 -11.02
N ALA A 162 -7.89 1.10 -11.35
CA ALA A 162 -8.67 0.57 -12.46
C ALA A 162 -8.21 1.13 -13.82
N GLU A 163 -7.15 0.57 -14.40
CA GLU A 163 -6.55 1.04 -15.66
C GLU A 163 -7.50 1.00 -16.84
N ALA A 164 -8.37 -0.01 -16.93
CA ALA A 164 -9.33 -0.12 -18.02
C ALA A 164 -10.35 1.05 -18.06
N LEU A 165 -10.63 1.66 -16.89
CA LEU A 165 -11.51 2.82 -16.79
C LEU A 165 -10.76 4.14 -16.89
N PHE A 166 -9.51 4.16 -16.43
CA PHE A 166 -8.66 5.35 -16.33
C PHE A 166 -7.29 5.04 -16.93
N PRO A 167 -7.15 5.08 -18.26
CA PRO A 167 -5.92 4.71 -18.96
C PRO A 167 -4.75 5.65 -18.59
N THR A 168 -3.53 5.13 -18.68
CA THR A 168 -2.30 5.82 -18.23
C THR A 168 -2.06 7.16 -18.94
N GLU A 169 -2.53 7.31 -20.19
CA GLU A 169 -2.43 8.55 -20.96
C GLU A 169 -3.10 9.75 -20.26
N ASN A 170 -4.11 9.52 -19.41
CA ASN A 170 -4.78 10.58 -18.65
C ASN A 170 -3.86 11.18 -17.56
N TYR A 171 -2.72 10.54 -17.25
CA TYR A 171 -1.79 10.91 -16.17
C TYR A 171 -0.45 11.44 -16.70
N GLU A 172 -0.37 11.81 -17.98
CA GLU A 172 0.86 12.34 -18.61
C GLU A 172 1.44 13.53 -17.81
N ALA A 173 0.60 14.44 -17.36
CA ALA A 173 1.01 15.60 -16.57
C ALA A 173 1.65 15.20 -15.22
N LEU A 174 1.13 14.16 -14.56
CA LEU A 174 1.69 13.62 -13.32
C LEU A 174 3.11 13.07 -13.55
N PHE A 175 3.29 12.26 -14.60
CA PHE A 175 4.59 11.69 -14.92
C PHE A 175 5.59 12.74 -15.48
N ALA A 176 5.10 13.76 -16.18
CA ALA A 176 5.95 14.90 -16.58
C ALA A 176 6.52 15.61 -15.35
N LYS A 177 5.69 15.82 -14.32
CA LYS A 177 6.12 16.43 -13.06
C LYS A 177 7.05 15.51 -12.25
N ALA A 178 6.81 14.20 -12.25
CA ALA A 178 7.72 13.24 -11.64
C ALA A 178 9.11 13.29 -12.29
N ARG A 179 9.17 13.37 -13.63
CA ARG A 179 10.45 13.55 -14.35
C ARG A 179 11.15 14.87 -13.99
N GLU A 180 10.40 15.98 -13.90
CA GLU A 180 10.95 17.28 -13.45
C GLU A 180 11.56 17.15 -12.05
N TYR A 181 10.92 16.41 -11.16
CA TYR A 181 11.38 16.17 -9.79
C TYR A 181 12.46 15.08 -9.69
N GLN A 182 12.80 14.43 -10.80
CA GLN A 182 13.76 13.31 -10.86
C GLN A 182 13.33 12.12 -9.96
N ILE A 183 12.03 11.91 -9.78
CA ILE A 183 11.50 10.78 -9.04
C ILE A 183 11.40 9.60 -10.01
N PRO A 184 11.99 8.44 -9.69
CA PRO A 184 11.76 7.20 -10.43
C PRO A 184 10.27 6.81 -10.38
N PHE A 185 9.78 6.13 -11.42
CA PHE A 185 8.40 5.64 -11.46
C PHE A 185 8.30 4.31 -12.21
N THR A 186 7.31 3.49 -11.82
CA THR A 186 7.02 2.20 -12.44
C THR A 186 5.62 2.18 -13.04
#